data_fcf96ac89e97d8ba3585f1843000c208
#
_entry.id   fcf96ac89e97d8ba3585f1843000c208
#
_cell.length_a   1.000
_cell.length_b   1.000
_cell.length_c   1.000
_cell.angle_alpha   90.00
_cell.angle_beta   90.00
_cell.angle_gamma   90.00
#
_symmetry.space_group_name_H-M   'P 1'
#
loop_
_entity.id
_entity.type
_entity.pdbx_description
1 polymer ?
#
loop_
_entity_poly.entity_id
_entity_poly.type
_entity_poly.pdbx_seq_one_letter_code
_entity_poly.pdbx_strand_id
1 'polypeptide(L)'
;MKRSSFVAICLIALAAISAVAAPKPSTATVPAFPGILANARYVYVASYDGDQFDPNLLPEDRAAIGAVQNAIQEWAKLIIVYRPSEADIIILVTSRPSEDLLAVYDARPRPSGNFLWRVMGHNGLQAGETPLVTQFQKGFESVQRHK
;
A
#
# COMPACT_ATOMS: atom_id res chain seq x y z
N MET A 1 -44.35 64.57 36.38
CA MET A 1 -43.21 65.15 35.65
C MET A 1 -41.92 64.42 36.04
N LYS A 2 -41.40 63.62 35.18
CA LYS A 2 -39.95 63.42 34.97
C LYS A 2 -39.77 62.24 34.01
N ARG A 3 -39.35 62.60 32.86
CA ARG A 3 -39.01 61.67 31.77
C ARG A 3 -37.63 61.05 32.06
N SER A 4 -37.52 59.76 32.15
CA SER A 4 -36.25 59.06 32.20
C SER A 4 -36.06 58.34 30.90
N SER A 5 -35.13 58.85 30.11
CA SER A 5 -34.64 58.17 28.87
C SER A 5 -33.82 56.96 29.23
N PHE A 6 -34.27 55.81 28.83
CA PHE A 6 -33.41 54.60 28.83
C PHE A 6 -32.66 54.52 27.51
N VAL A 7 -31.39 54.79 27.58
CA VAL A 7 -30.44 54.53 26.47
C VAL A 7 -30.19 53.06 26.43
N ALA A 8 -30.75 52.40 25.42
CA ALA A 8 -30.43 50.98 25.11
C ALA A 8 -29.08 50.92 24.38
N ILE A 9 -28.06 50.46 25.07
CA ILE A 9 -26.75 50.14 24.48
C ILE A 9 -26.87 48.75 23.84
N CYS A 10 -27.01 48.72 22.51
CA CYS A 10 -26.87 47.50 21.73
C CYS A 10 -25.39 47.11 21.65
N LEU A 11 -24.97 46.13 22.44
CA LEU A 11 -23.67 45.49 22.35
C LEU A 11 -23.75 44.48 21.22
N ILE A 12 -23.24 44.84 20.03
CA ILE A 12 -23.05 43.93 18.91
C ILE A 12 -21.79 43.11 19.19
N ALA A 13 -21.98 41.89 19.70
CA ALA A 13 -20.90 40.91 19.83
C ALA A 13 -20.57 40.36 18.44
N LEU A 14 -19.48 40.85 17.84
CA LEU A 14 -18.92 40.33 16.61
C LEU A 14 -18.24 38.96 16.94
N ALA A 15 -18.97 37.87 16.75
CA ALA A 15 -18.39 36.53 16.82
C ALA A 15 -17.54 36.29 15.58
N ALA A 16 -16.23 36.48 15.69
CA ALA A 16 -15.28 36.07 14.69
C ALA A 16 -15.23 34.53 14.67
N ILE A 17 -15.92 33.92 13.73
CA ILE A 17 -15.83 32.50 13.47
C ILE A 17 -14.48 32.26 12.76
N SER A 18 -13.45 31.89 13.53
CA SER A 18 -12.21 31.40 12.99
C SER A 18 -12.50 30.05 12.34
N ALA A 19 -12.65 30.04 11.03
CA ALA A 19 -12.68 28.80 10.24
C ALA A 19 -11.28 28.15 10.34
N VAL A 20 -11.13 27.24 11.28
CA VAL A 20 -9.97 26.32 11.31
C VAL A 20 -10.09 25.46 10.07
N ALA A 21 -9.29 25.77 9.05
CA ALA A 21 -9.15 24.91 7.88
C ALA A 21 -8.69 23.54 8.36
N ALA A 22 -9.58 22.54 8.27
CA ALA A 22 -9.22 21.16 8.53
C ALA A 22 -8.04 20.80 7.60
N PRO A 23 -6.97 20.16 8.14
CA PRO A 23 -5.87 19.73 7.31
C PRO A 23 -6.45 18.80 6.23
N LYS A 24 -6.23 19.16 4.95
CA LYS A 24 -6.56 18.26 3.84
C LYS A 24 -5.92 16.91 4.13
N PRO A 25 -6.68 15.80 4.04
CA PRO A 25 -6.07 14.48 4.15
C PRO A 25 -4.97 14.42 3.10
N SER A 26 -3.75 14.21 3.57
CA SER A 26 -2.60 13.96 2.71
C SER A 26 -2.95 12.70 1.92
N THR A 27 -3.37 12.86 0.67
CA THR A 27 -3.47 11.74 -0.26
C THR A 27 -2.06 11.22 -0.39
N ALA A 28 -1.75 10.14 0.34
CA ALA A 28 -0.52 9.41 0.14
C ALA A 28 -0.45 9.08 -1.35
N THR A 29 0.42 9.77 -2.06
CA THR A 29 0.60 9.57 -3.50
C THR A 29 1.16 8.17 -3.65
N VAL A 30 0.32 7.20 -4.02
CA VAL A 30 0.80 5.86 -4.36
C VAL A 30 1.84 6.04 -5.47
N PRO A 31 3.08 5.56 -5.28
CA PRO A 31 4.12 5.71 -6.28
C PRO A 31 3.63 5.21 -7.63
N ALA A 32 3.98 5.92 -8.72
CA ALA A 32 3.60 5.51 -10.07
C ALA A 32 4.06 4.07 -10.33
N PHE A 33 3.15 3.24 -10.82
CA PHE A 33 3.45 1.83 -11.06
C PHE A 33 4.34 1.68 -12.31
N PRO A 34 5.50 0.98 -12.23
CA PRO A 34 6.44 0.92 -13.33
C PRO A 34 5.90 0.15 -14.54
N GLY A 35 5.94 0.75 -15.72
CA GLY A 35 5.45 0.14 -16.96
C GLY A 35 6.15 -1.17 -17.36
N ILE A 36 7.38 -1.39 -16.88
CA ILE A 36 8.12 -2.63 -17.12
C ILE A 36 7.41 -3.87 -16.57
N LEU A 37 6.62 -3.69 -15.50
CA LEU A 37 5.85 -4.77 -14.88
C LEU A 37 4.74 -5.32 -15.78
N ALA A 38 4.31 -4.57 -16.81
CA ALA A 38 3.29 -5.02 -17.75
C ALA A 38 3.64 -6.32 -18.50
N ASN A 39 4.92 -6.69 -18.55
CA ASN A 39 5.40 -7.90 -19.23
C ASN A 39 5.64 -9.08 -18.29
N ALA A 40 5.53 -8.88 -16.98
CA ALA A 40 5.76 -9.94 -16.01
C ALA A 40 4.67 -11.03 -16.12
N ARG A 41 5.09 -12.28 -16.04
CA ARG A 41 4.22 -13.47 -16.02
C ARG A 41 4.46 -14.34 -14.79
N TYR A 42 5.69 -14.44 -14.37
CA TYR A 42 6.13 -15.32 -13.29
C TYR A 42 6.53 -14.50 -12.07
N VAL A 43 6.01 -14.86 -10.91
CA VAL A 43 6.26 -14.17 -9.66
C VAL A 43 6.74 -15.12 -8.57
N TYR A 44 7.82 -14.74 -7.91
CA TYR A 44 8.30 -15.39 -6.70
C TYR A 44 7.92 -14.51 -5.50
N VAL A 45 7.39 -15.13 -4.44
CA VAL A 45 6.96 -14.43 -3.22
C VAL A 45 7.78 -14.93 -2.04
N ALA A 46 8.42 -14.03 -1.32
CA ALA A 46 9.19 -14.32 -0.11
C ALA A 46 9.09 -13.18 0.90
N SER A 47 9.68 -13.35 2.09
CA SER A 47 9.96 -12.26 3.03
C SER A 47 11.39 -11.74 2.85
N TYR A 48 11.67 -10.58 3.41
CA TYR A 48 13.04 -10.07 3.54
C TYR A 48 13.92 -11.00 4.40
N ASP A 49 13.32 -11.77 5.30
CA ASP A 49 14.00 -12.64 6.25
C ASP A 49 14.12 -14.10 5.75
N GLY A 50 13.51 -14.42 4.61
CA GLY A 50 13.57 -15.76 4.04
C GLY A 50 12.33 -16.13 3.21
N ASP A 51 12.33 -17.33 2.69
CA ASP A 51 11.18 -17.87 1.95
C ASP A 51 10.27 -18.73 2.86
N GLN A 52 9.16 -19.20 2.29
CA GLN A 52 8.19 -20.01 3.02
C GLN A 52 8.75 -21.34 3.57
N PHE A 53 9.89 -21.82 3.05
CA PHE A 53 10.53 -23.05 3.45
C PHE A 53 11.60 -22.85 4.52
N ASP A 54 11.98 -21.59 4.81
CA ASP A 54 12.95 -21.28 5.85
C ASP A 54 12.36 -21.62 7.24
N PRO A 55 12.96 -22.56 8.01
CA PRO A 55 12.47 -22.93 9.32
C PRO A 55 12.51 -21.78 10.35
N ASN A 56 13.38 -20.79 10.14
CA ASN A 56 13.56 -19.66 11.04
C ASN A 56 12.68 -18.47 10.68
N LEU A 57 11.90 -18.56 9.59
CA LEU A 57 11.01 -17.49 9.18
C LEU A 57 9.94 -17.24 10.24
N LEU A 58 9.70 -15.97 10.58
CA LEU A 58 8.66 -15.57 11.53
C LEU A 58 7.28 -16.07 11.07
N PRO A 59 6.43 -16.53 11.99
CA PRO A 59 5.08 -17.00 11.65
C PRO A 59 4.25 -15.97 10.92
N GLU A 60 4.37 -14.68 11.26
CA GLU A 60 3.68 -13.55 10.64
C GLU A 60 4.09 -13.38 9.18
N ASP A 61 5.39 -13.45 8.89
CA ASP A 61 5.91 -13.35 7.52
C ASP A 61 5.48 -14.57 6.68
N ARG A 62 5.49 -15.76 7.28
CA ARG A 62 5.00 -16.97 6.61
C ARG A 62 3.52 -16.87 6.27
N ALA A 63 2.70 -16.34 7.18
CA ALA A 63 1.28 -16.10 6.95
C ALA A 63 1.07 -15.05 5.86
N ALA A 64 1.87 -13.97 5.85
CA ALA A 64 1.82 -12.93 4.82
C ALA A 64 2.20 -13.47 3.44
N ILE A 65 3.25 -14.30 3.33
CA ILE A 65 3.60 -14.97 2.07
C ILE A 65 2.41 -15.79 1.56
N GLY A 66 1.80 -16.61 2.41
CA GLY A 66 0.65 -17.43 2.05
C GLY A 66 -0.56 -16.60 1.59
N ALA A 67 -0.87 -15.51 2.30
CA ALA A 67 -1.96 -14.61 1.94
C ALA A 67 -1.74 -13.96 0.58
N VAL A 68 -0.51 -13.48 0.29
CA VAL A 68 -0.15 -12.89 -0.99
C VAL A 68 -0.21 -13.93 -2.11
N GLN A 69 0.31 -15.14 -1.89
CA GLN A 69 0.25 -16.22 -2.89
C GLN A 69 -1.20 -16.58 -3.23
N ASN A 70 -2.07 -16.74 -2.23
CA ASN A 70 -3.48 -17.04 -2.45
C ASN A 70 -4.17 -15.93 -3.28
N ALA A 71 -3.97 -14.66 -2.90
CA ALA A 71 -4.56 -13.53 -3.61
C ALA A 71 -4.08 -13.42 -5.07
N ILE A 72 -2.81 -13.75 -5.35
CA ILE A 72 -2.26 -13.80 -6.71
C ILE A 72 -2.85 -14.97 -7.50
N GLN A 73 -2.99 -16.15 -6.89
CA GLN A 73 -3.60 -17.32 -7.52
C GLN A 73 -5.05 -17.08 -7.89
N GLU A 74 -5.85 -16.49 -6.99
CA GLU A 74 -7.24 -16.13 -7.25
C GLU A 74 -7.37 -15.09 -8.37
N TRP A 75 -6.44 -14.13 -8.44
CA TRP A 75 -6.41 -13.12 -9.49
C TRP A 75 -6.01 -13.69 -10.87
N ALA A 76 -5.22 -14.75 -10.91
CA ALA A 76 -4.87 -15.56 -12.09
C ALA A 76 -4.16 -14.81 -13.24
N LYS A 77 -3.56 -13.62 -12.99
CA LYS A 77 -2.79 -12.88 -14.00
C LYS A 77 -1.30 -13.10 -13.94
N LEU A 78 -0.81 -13.62 -12.82
CA LEU A 78 0.58 -14.02 -12.61
C LEU A 78 0.63 -15.47 -12.17
N ILE A 79 1.70 -16.14 -12.57
CA ILE A 79 1.97 -17.54 -12.22
C ILE A 79 3.02 -17.56 -11.10
N ILE A 80 2.67 -18.16 -9.97
CA ILE A 80 3.61 -18.32 -8.86
C ILE A 80 4.64 -19.37 -9.19
N VAL A 81 5.92 -19.01 -8.97
CA VAL A 81 7.06 -19.92 -9.03
C VAL A 81 7.73 -19.99 -7.66
N TYR A 82 8.42 -21.08 -7.40
CA TYR A 82 9.03 -21.35 -6.10
C TYR A 82 10.56 -21.20 -6.11
N ARG A 83 11.11 -20.72 -7.22
CA ARG A 83 12.53 -20.40 -7.37
C ARG A 83 12.69 -19.00 -7.91
N PRO A 84 13.52 -18.14 -7.27
CA PRO A 84 13.76 -16.79 -7.76
C PRO A 84 14.26 -16.73 -9.20
N SER A 85 15.05 -17.75 -9.62
CA SER A 85 15.62 -17.85 -10.97
C SER A 85 14.59 -18.07 -12.09
N GLU A 86 13.37 -18.50 -11.73
CA GLU A 86 12.27 -18.75 -12.66
C GLU A 86 11.31 -17.57 -12.76
N ALA A 87 11.50 -16.56 -11.90
CA ALA A 87 10.61 -15.41 -11.81
C ALA A 87 10.99 -14.27 -12.77
N ASP A 88 10.00 -13.53 -13.21
CA ASP A 88 10.20 -12.21 -13.85
C ASP A 88 10.30 -11.12 -12.80
N ILE A 89 9.50 -11.26 -11.73
CA ILE A 89 9.45 -10.34 -10.60
C ILE A 89 9.49 -11.08 -9.26
N ILE A 90 10.03 -10.41 -8.26
CA ILE A 90 10.07 -10.88 -6.88
C ILE A 90 9.21 -9.94 -6.05
N ILE A 91 8.26 -10.48 -5.31
CA ILE A 91 7.50 -9.75 -4.29
C ILE A 91 8.08 -10.13 -2.94
N LEU A 92 8.62 -9.13 -2.24
CA LEU A 92 9.07 -9.29 -0.86
C LEU A 92 8.03 -8.66 0.07
N VAL A 93 7.66 -9.42 1.09
CA VAL A 93 6.71 -8.99 2.10
C VAL A 93 7.36 -8.94 3.47
N THR A 94 6.82 -8.11 4.34
CA THR A 94 7.12 -8.10 5.76
C THR A 94 5.84 -7.79 6.51
N SER A 95 5.53 -8.58 7.52
CA SER A 95 4.38 -8.34 8.39
C SER A 95 4.87 -8.06 9.80
N ARG A 96 4.51 -6.89 10.33
CA ARG A 96 4.87 -6.45 11.67
C ARG A 96 3.63 -5.85 12.35
N PRO A 97 3.57 -5.83 13.69
CA PRO A 97 2.41 -5.30 14.41
C PRO A 97 2.08 -3.85 14.08
N SER A 98 3.08 -3.06 13.69
CA SER A 98 2.91 -1.64 13.34
C SER A 98 2.57 -1.40 11.89
N GLU A 99 3.08 -2.22 10.98
CA GLU A 99 2.95 -1.98 9.55
C GLU A 99 3.34 -3.21 8.73
N ASP A 100 2.55 -3.47 7.68
CA ASP A 100 2.86 -4.44 6.64
C ASP A 100 3.49 -3.74 5.43
N LEU A 101 4.40 -4.44 4.76
CA LEU A 101 5.08 -3.95 3.58
C LEU A 101 5.00 -5.00 2.46
N LEU A 102 4.72 -4.52 1.25
CA LEU A 102 4.85 -5.27 0.01
C LEU A 102 5.74 -4.49 -0.95
N ALA A 103 6.86 -5.08 -1.35
CA ALA A 103 7.80 -4.48 -2.30
C ALA A 103 8.01 -5.40 -3.50
N VAL A 104 8.16 -4.80 -4.67
CA VAL A 104 8.30 -5.48 -5.96
C VAL A 104 9.68 -5.18 -6.53
N TYR A 105 10.36 -6.23 -6.94
CA TYR A 105 11.68 -6.20 -7.54
C TYR A 105 11.69 -6.88 -8.91
N ASP A 106 12.53 -6.41 -9.81
CA ASP A 106 12.87 -7.17 -11.03
C ASP A 106 13.73 -8.38 -10.61
N ALA A 107 13.37 -9.57 -11.06
CA ALA A 107 14.16 -10.77 -10.79
C ALA A 107 15.47 -10.79 -11.57
N ARG A 108 15.60 -9.97 -12.62
CA ARG A 108 16.81 -9.87 -13.45
C ARG A 108 17.76 -8.83 -12.83
N PRO A 109 19.07 -9.18 -12.70
CA PRO A 109 20.07 -8.23 -12.24
C PRO A 109 20.14 -6.99 -13.13
N ARG A 110 20.15 -5.78 -12.53
CA ARG A 110 20.29 -4.50 -13.23
C ARG A 110 21.36 -3.64 -12.59
N PRO A 111 22.13 -2.87 -13.39
CA PRO A 111 23.12 -1.93 -12.84
C PRO A 111 22.52 -0.84 -11.95
N SER A 112 21.26 -0.45 -12.20
CA SER A 112 20.53 0.57 -11.45
C SER A 112 19.81 0.05 -10.19
N GLY A 113 19.99 -1.25 -9.86
CA GLY A 113 19.23 -1.91 -8.80
C GLY A 113 17.92 -2.52 -9.31
N ASN A 114 17.39 -3.44 -8.53
CA ASN A 114 16.25 -4.27 -8.92
C ASN A 114 14.92 -3.78 -8.34
N PHE A 115 14.95 -2.81 -7.42
CA PHE A 115 13.73 -2.26 -6.79
C PHE A 115 12.86 -1.55 -7.84
N LEU A 116 11.58 -1.89 -7.86
CA LEU A 116 10.62 -1.34 -8.81
C LEU A 116 9.51 -0.52 -8.13
N TRP A 117 8.92 -1.06 -7.08
CA TRP A 117 7.76 -0.44 -6.45
C TRP A 117 7.54 -0.99 -5.04
N ARG A 118 6.87 -0.23 -4.18
CA ARG A 118 6.45 -0.69 -2.85
C ARG A 118 5.19 0.00 -2.38
N VAL A 119 4.49 -0.68 -1.49
CA VAL A 119 3.36 -0.14 -0.74
C VAL A 119 3.46 -0.61 0.71
N MET A 120 3.00 0.21 1.62
CA MET A 120 2.99 -0.06 3.05
C MET A 120 1.61 0.26 3.60
N GLY A 121 1.19 -0.43 4.63
CA GLY A 121 -0.09 -0.19 5.28
C GLY A 121 -0.32 -1.05 6.50
N HIS A 122 -1.25 -0.63 7.33
CA HIS A 122 -1.62 -1.34 8.54
C HIS A 122 -2.54 -2.51 8.19
N ASN A 123 -2.28 -3.70 8.75
CA ASN A 123 -3.06 -4.92 8.49
C ASN A 123 -3.27 -5.22 6.98
N GLY A 124 -2.27 -4.93 6.16
CA GLY A 124 -2.38 -4.96 4.71
C GLY A 124 -2.19 -6.33 4.06
N LEU A 125 -1.71 -7.33 4.82
CA LEU A 125 -1.35 -8.66 4.34
C LEU A 125 -1.99 -9.80 5.17
N GLN A 126 -3.18 -9.56 5.72
CA GLN A 126 -3.87 -10.57 6.52
C GLN A 126 -4.61 -11.59 5.63
N ALA A 127 -4.75 -12.81 6.15
CA ALA A 127 -5.51 -13.85 5.46
C ALA A 127 -6.97 -13.41 5.23
N GLY A 128 -7.42 -13.49 3.99
CA GLY A 128 -8.78 -13.09 3.58
C GLY A 128 -8.93 -11.61 3.21
N GLU A 129 -8.04 -10.72 3.69
CA GLU A 129 -8.02 -9.31 3.34
C GLU A 129 -6.58 -8.87 3.05
N THR A 130 -6.27 -8.64 1.77
CA THR A 130 -4.94 -8.24 1.33
C THR A 130 -4.96 -6.90 0.58
N PRO A 131 -5.28 -5.78 1.25
CA PRO A 131 -5.39 -4.48 0.58
C PRO A 131 -4.10 -4.03 -0.10
N LEU A 132 -2.92 -4.43 0.38
CA LEU A 132 -1.65 -4.12 -0.31
C LEU A 132 -1.52 -4.90 -1.62
N VAL A 133 -1.97 -6.15 -1.68
CA VAL A 133 -2.03 -6.92 -2.92
C VAL A 133 -3.05 -6.31 -3.88
N THR A 134 -4.20 -5.86 -3.39
CA THR A 134 -5.20 -5.17 -4.21
C THR A 134 -4.63 -3.90 -4.85
N GLN A 135 -3.81 -3.13 -4.13
CA GLN A 135 -3.13 -1.96 -4.70
C GLN A 135 -2.12 -2.36 -5.78
N PHE A 136 -1.35 -3.41 -5.55
CA PHE A 136 -0.45 -3.99 -6.55
C PHE A 136 -1.22 -4.42 -7.81
N GLN A 137 -2.32 -5.17 -7.66
CA GLN A 137 -3.16 -5.64 -8.76
C GLN A 137 -3.70 -4.47 -9.61
N LYS A 138 -4.24 -3.43 -8.97
CA LYS A 138 -4.72 -2.22 -9.65
C LYS A 138 -3.61 -1.50 -10.42
N GLY A 139 -2.43 -1.36 -9.83
CA GLY A 139 -1.25 -0.79 -10.48
C GLY A 139 -0.82 -1.61 -11.69
N PHE A 140 -0.73 -2.92 -11.55
CA PHE A 140 -0.37 -3.85 -12.62
C PHE A 140 -1.37 -3.78 -13.80
N GLU A 141 -2.67 -3.78 -13.51
CA GLU A 141 -3.71 -3.66 -14.53
C GLU A 141 -3.68 -2.30 -15.24
N SER A 142 -3.32 -1.23 -14.54
CA SER A 142 -3.21 0.09 -15.14
C SER A 142 -2.16 0.13 -16.24
N VAL A 143 -0.98 -0.47 -16.02
CA VAL A 143 0.10 -0.48 -17.02
C VAL A 143 -0.14 -1.47 -18.15
N GLN A 144 -0.95 -2.52 -17.94
CA GLN A 144 -1.36 -3.43 -19.01
C GLN A 144 -2.34 -2.78 -19.99
N ARG A 145 -3.23 -1.91 -19.52
CA ARG A 145 -4.21 -1.21 -20.37
C ARG A 145 -3.61 -0.15 -21.29
N HIS A 146 -2.41 0.33 -20.98
CA HIS A 146 -1.70 1.34 -21.78
C HIS A 146 -0.77 0.75 -22.84
N LYS A 147 -0.87 -0.55 -23.09
CA LYS A 147 -0.10 -1.29 -24.08
C LYS A 147 -0.94 -1.60 -25.31
#